data_7a88a242687eb42454965596a16850b7
#
_entry.id   7a88a242687eb42454965596a16850b7
#
_cell.length_a   1.000
_cell.length_b   1.000
_cell.length_c   1.000
_cell.angle_alpha   90.00
_cell.angle_beta   90.00
_cell.angle_gamma   90.00
#
_symmetry.space_group_name_H-M   'P 1'
#
loop_
_entity.id
_entity.type
_entity.pdbx_description
1 polymer ?
#
loop_
_entity_poly.entity_id
_entity_poly.type
_entity_poly.pdbx_seq_one_letter_code
_entity_poly.pdbx_strand_id
1 'polypeptide(L)'
;MLTLKRLPEQYAIWQLPQNAPVPEIPSGVFAAVLRSPTELSGVCPTVWVPTGAIIDPAWWCLQFVGPFDLTLTGIMVQIAGPLAQAEVPIFTLATYNTDYILVPQARYVDAHTAITLAGHRIVEDAV
;
A
#
# COMPACT_ATOMS: atom_id res chain seq x y z
N MET A 1 -5.98 1.67 -19.30
CA MET A 1 -5.53 0.48 -18.56
C MET A 1 -4.32 0.84 -17.70
N LEU A 2 -4.36 0.46 -16.45
CA LEU A 2 -3.24 0.62 -15.54
C LEU A 2 -2.56 -0.73 -15.32
N THR A 3 -1.26 -0.69 -15.02
CA THR A 3 -0.50 -1.85 -14.58
C THR A 3 -0.08 -1.63 -13.14
N LEU A 4 -0.35 -2.62 -12.31
CA LEU A 4 0.08 -2.62 -10.92
C LEU A 4 1.08 -3.76 -10.71
N LYS A 5 2.04 -3.52 -9.83
CA LYS A 5 3.04 -4.54 -9.47
C LYS A 5 2.87 -4.90 -8.00
N ARG A 6 2.66 -6.18 -7.71
CA ARG A 6 2.65 -6.63 -6.33
C ARG A 6 4.08 -6.70 -5.81
N LEU A 7 4.36 -6.01 -4.72
CA LEU A 7 5.65 -6.09 -4.08
C LEU A 7 5.83 -7.47 -3.43
N PRO A 8 7.07 -7.97 -3.36
CA PRO A 8 7.29 -9.37 -2.97
C PRO A 8 7.06 -9.65 -1.48
N GLU A 9 7.19 -8.65 -0.61
CA GLU A 9 7.02 -8.84 0.82
C GLU A 9 5.58 -8.62 1.27
N GLN A 10 5.22 -9.21 2.39
CA GLN A 10 4.02 -8.82 3.11
C GLN A 10 4.29 -7.57 3.92
N TYR A 11 3.27 -6.73 4.04
CA TYR A 11 3.34 -5.43 4.70
C TYR A 11 2.48 -5.43 5.95
N ALA A 12 2.84 -4.54 6.86
CA ALA A 12 2.07 -4.23 8.04
C ALA A 12 1.84 -2.73 8.13
N ILE A 13 0.69 -2.35 8.66
CA ILE A 13 0.37 -0.98 9.04
C ILE A 13 0.55 -0.92 10.54
N TRP A 14 1.26 0.09 11.04
CA TRP A 14 1.59 0.15 12.45
C TRP A 14 1.40 1.54 13.02
N GLN A 15 1.29 1.61 14.35
CA GLN A 15 1.10 2.85 15.07
C GLN A 15 1.94 2.87 16.34
N LEU A 16 2.57 4.01 16.59
CA LEU A 16 3.26 4.34 17.83
C LEU A 16 2.67 5.63 18.42
N PRO A 17 2.95 5.93 19.71
CA PRO A 17 2.56 7.22 20.26
C PRO A 17 3.10 8.39 19.46
N GLN A 18 2.37 9.49 19.45
CA GLN A 18 2.67 10.67 18.63
C GLN A 18 4.10 11.19 18.82
N ASN A 19 4.64 11.11 20.03
CA ASN A 19 5.97 11.64 20.36
C ASN A 19 7.09 10.60 20.25
N ALA A 20 6.80 9.41 19.76
CA ALA A 20 7.84 8.38 19.58
C ALA A 20 8.90 8.83 18.58
N PRO A 21 10.14 8.37 18.71
CA PRO A 21 11.16 8.60 17.70
C PRO A 21 10.77 7.95 16.37
N VAL A 22 11.12 8.61 15.26
CA VAL A 22 10.91 8.04 13.93
C VAL A 22 11.85 6.83 13.76
N PRO A 23 11.30 5.65 13.44
CA PRO A 23 12.11 4.46 13.22
C PRO A 23 13.03 4.62 12.02
N GLU A 24 14.19 3.96 12.05
CA GLU A 24 15.04 3.82 10.88
C GLU A 24 14.41 2.88 9.87
N ILE A 25 14.51 3.25 8.60
CA ILE A 25 14.00 2.44 7.50
C ILE A 25 15.18 2.13 6.58
N PRO A 26 15.43 0.83 6.27
CA PRO A 26 16.50 0.49 5.34
C PRO A 26 16.23 1.05 3.94
N SER A 27 17.28 1.46 3.25
CA SER A 27 17.16 1.84 1.85
C SER A 27 16.79 0.61 1.00
N GLY A 28 16.12 0.84 -0.12
CA GLY A 28 15.74 -0.23 -1.03
C GLY A 28 14.44 -0.93 -0.69
N VAL A 29 13.76 -0.53 0.39
CA VAL A 29 12.43 -1.04 0.75
C VAL A 29 11.41 0.07 0.59
N PHE A 30 10.23 -0.27 0.09
CA PHE A 30 9.11 0.66 0.18
C PHE A 30 8.64 0.73 1.62
N ALA A 31 8.62 1.93 2.19
CA ALA A 31 8.11 2.16 3.52
C ALA A 31 7.69 3.62 3.67
N ALA A 32 6.79 3.87 4.59
CA ALA A 32 6.33 5.22 4.88
C ALA A 32 6.20 5.41 6.37
N VAL A 33 6.53 6.61 6.85
CA VAL A 33 6.31 7.03 8.22
C VAL A 33 5.65 8.39 8.19
N LEU A 34 4.57 8.53 8.94
CA LEU A 34 3.77 9.74 8.99
C LEU A 34 3.58 10.15 10.45
N ARG A 35 3.90 11.40 10.74
CA ARG A 35 3.61 11.98 12.05
C ARG A 35 2.45 12.97 11.92
N SER A 36 1.47 12.82 12.78
CA SER A 36 0.37 13.76 12.92
C SER A 36 0.37 14.33 14.35
N PRO A 37 -0.51 15.29 14.65
CA PRO A 37 -0.64 15.75 16.04
C PRO A 37 -1.07 14.66 17.02
N THR A 38 -1.63 13.54 16.55
CA THR A 38 -2.22 12.51 17.42
C THR A 38 -1.51 11.17 17.36
N GLU A 39 -0.66 10.91 16.36
CA GLU A 39 -0.05 9.59 16.19
C GLU A 39 1.21 9.63 15.35
N LEU A 40 2.02 8.60 15.50
CA LEU A 40 3.07 8.25 14.55
C LEU A 40 2.68 6.93 13.92
N SER A 41 2.45 6.93 12.61
CA SER A 41 2.02 5.74 11.89
C SER A 41 2.98 5.40 10.78
N GLY A 42 2.93 4.15 10.34
CA GLY A 42 3.76 3.74 9.23
C GLY A 42 3.27 2.50 8.53
N VAL A 43 3.89 2.28 7.39
CA VAL A 43 3.70 1.10 6.56
C VAL A 43 5.08 0.59 6.18
N CYS A 44 5.33 -0.68 6.39
CA CYS A 44 6.62 -1.27 6.03
C CYS A 44 6.47 -2.78 5.87
N PRO A 45 7.46 -3.44 5.26
CA PRO A 45 7.50 -4.90 5.33
C PRO A 45 7.44 -5.36 6.78
N THR A 46 6.72 -6.44 7.03
CA THR A 46 6.41 -6.88 8.40
C THR A 46 7.66 -7.04 9.27
N VAL A 47 8.77 -7.47 8.67
CA VAL A 47 10.02 -7.69 9.42
C VAL A 47 10.63 -6.40 9.97
N TRP A 48 10.23 -5.23 9.47
CA TRP A 48 10.78 -3.94 9.87
C TRP A 48 9.87 -3.14 10.81
N VAL A 49 8.76 -3.72 11.26
CA VAL A 49 7.85 -3.05 12.19
C VAL A 49 8.59 -2.69 13.47
N PRO A 50 8.48 -1.44 13.95
CA PRO A 50 9.18 -1.04 15.18
C PRO A 50 8.67 -1.79 16.40
N THR A 51 9.58 -2.04 17.35
CA THR A 51 9.25 -2.67 18.61
C THR A 51 8.24 -1.84 19.40
N GLY A 52 7.23 -2.48 19.96
CA GLY A 52 6.21 -1.82 20.77
C GLY A 52 5.07 -1.21 19.99
N ALA A 53 5.07 -1.30 18.68
CA ALA A 53 3.99 -0.74 17.87
C ALA A 53 2.71 -1.60 17.95
N ILE A 54 1.58 -0.94 17.79
CA ILE A 54 0.32 -1.62 17.49
C ILE A 54 0.39 -1.97 16.00
N ILE A 55 0.07 -3.22 15.65
CA ILE A 55 0.31 -3.76 14.31
C ILE A 55 -0.99 -4.27 13.71
N ASP A 56 -1.27 -3.85 12.48
CA ASP A 56 -2.28 -4.47 11.63
C ASP A 56 -1.52 -5.20 10.51
N PRO A 57 -1.35 -6.52 10.59
CA PRO A 57 -0.48 -7.26 9.70
C PRO A 57 -1.21 -7.81 8.47
N ALA A 58 -0.45 -8.48 7.60
CA ALA A 58 -0.95 -9.31 6.52
C ALA A 58 -1.64 -8.51 5.41
N TRP A 59 -0.89 -7.57 4.86
CA TRP A 59 -1.30 -6.79 3.70
C TRP A 59 -0.38 -7.07 2.52
N TRP A 60 -0.97 -7.15 1.31
CA TRP A 60 -0.21 -7.07 0.07
C TRP A 60 -0.17 -5.64 -0.42
N CYS A 61 0.99 -5.21 -0.92
CA CYS A 61 1.16 -3.87 -1.45
C CYS A 61 1.25 -3.92 -2.98
N LEU A 62 0.45 -3.11 -3.63
CA LEU A 62 0.44 -2.97 -5.09
C LEU A 62 0.96 -1.58 -5.45
N GLN A 63 2.01 -1.53 -6.25
CA GLN A 63 2.57 -0.30 -6.79
C GLN A 63 1.95 -0.02 -8.15
N PHE A 64 1.48 1.20 -8.35
CA PHE A 64 1.05 1.64 -9.68
C PHE A 64 2.30 1.89 -10.51
N VAL A 65 2.39 1.23 -11.68
CA VAL A 65 3.56 1.39 -12.54
C VAL A 65 3.47 2.72 -13.26
N GLY A 66 4.32 3.66 -12.84
CA GLY A 66 4.43 5.01 -13.38
C GLY A 66 5.76 5.22 -14.06
N PRO A 67 6.29 6.44 -14.02
CA PRO A 67 5.83 7.59 -13.20
C PRO A 67 4.58 8.26 -13.78
N PHE A 68 3.84 8.94 -12.90
CA PHE A 68 2.69 9.78 -13.27
C PHE A 68 2.98 11.23 -12.93
N ASP A 69 2.47 12.13 -13.74
CA ASP A 69 2.52 13.56 -13.45
C ASP A 69 1.65 13.85 -12.22
N LEU A 70 2.14 14.68 -11.30
CA LEU A 70 1.41 15.03 -10.08
C LEU A 70 0.08 15.74 -10.35
N THR A 71 -0.09 16.30 -11.54
CA THR A 71 -1.32 16.97 -11.94
C THR A 71 -2.37 16.03 -12.51
N LEU A 72 -2.02 14.75 -12.77
CA LEU A 72 -2.98 13.77 -13.28
C LEU A 72 -4.04 13.48 -12.22
N THR A 73 -5.29 13.37 -12.68
CA THR A 73 -6.43 13.08 -11.83
C THR A 73 -7.03 11.73 -12.21
N GLY A 74 -7.73 11.11 -11.26
CA GLY A 74 -8.51 9.90 -11.53
C GLY A 74 -7.70 8.61 -11.59
N ILE A 75 -6.38 8.65 -11.38
CA ILE A 75 -5.57 7.44 -11.41
C ILE A 75 -6.00 6.48 -10.29
N MET A 76 -6.04 6.97 -9.06
CA MET A 76 -6.41 6.12 -7.92
C MET A 76 -7.83 5.62 -8.01
N VAL A 77 -8.78 6.44 -8.49
CA VAL A 77 -10.19 6.03 -8.53
C VAL A 77 -10.44 4.88 -9.51
N GLN A 78 -9.62 4.75 -10.54
CA GLN A 78 -9.74 3.63 -11.47
C GLN A 78 -9.53 2.28 -10.80
N ILE A 79 -8.77 2.26 -9.71
CA ILE A 79 -8.50 1.05 -8.94
C ILE A 79 -9.35 1.00 -7.68
N ALA A 80 -9.45 2.10 -6.95
CA ALA A 80 -10.23 2.15 -5.71
C ALA A 80 -11.73 1.93 -5.97
N GLY A 81 -12.27 2.40 -7.09
CA GLY A 81 -13.68 2.22 -7.44
C GLY A 81 -14.09 0.74 -7.53
N PRO A 82 -13.43 -0.07 -8.38
CA PRO A 82 -13.71 -1.51 -8.44
C PRO A 82 -13.54 -2.23 -7.10
N LEU A 83 -12.51 -1.85 -6.32
CA LEU A 83 -12.29 -2.46 -5.01
C LEU A 83 -13.39 -2.10 -4.02
N ALA A 84 -13.87 -0.86 -4.04
CA ALA A 84 -14.99 -0.45 -3.21
C ALA A 84 -16.27 -1.23 -3.57
N GLN A 85 -16.54 -1.44 -4.85
CA GLN A 85 -17.68 -2.23 -5.29
C GLN A 85 -17.59 -3.69 -4.84
N ALA A 86 -16.38 -4.23 -4.78
CA ALA A 86 -16.13 -5.58 -4.28
C ALA A 86 -16.05 -5.64 -2.74
N GLU A 87 -16.23 -4.51 -2.07
CA GLU A 87 -16.15 -4.39 -0.61
C GLU A 87 -14.79 -4.83 -0.05
N VAL A 88 -13.72 -4.56 -0.80
CA VAL A 88 -12.35 -4.82 -0.35
C VAL A 88 -11.82 -3.56 0.33
N PRO A 89 -11.46 -3.62 1.63
CA PRO A 89 -10.84 -2.48 2.28
C PRO A 89 -9.46 -2.21 1.71
N ILE A 90 -9.08 -0.93 1.66
CA ILE A 90 -7.81 -0.50 1.10
C ILE A 90 -7.12 0.49 2.02
N PHE A 91 -5.80 0.56 1.91
CA PHE A 91 -4.97 1.59 2.50
C PHE A 91 -4.11 2.18 1.41
N THR A 92 -4.15 3.50 1.20
CA THR A 92 -3.50 4.15 0.06
C THR A 92 -2.38 5.05 0.50
N LEU A 93 -1.33 5.10 -0.33
CA LEU A 93 -0.18 5.96 -0.15
C LEU A 93 0.23 6.53 -1.50
N ALA A 94 0.79 7.73 -1.49
CA ALA A 94 1.31 8.36 -2.68
C ALA A 94 2.74 8.80 -2.46
N THR A 95 3.57 8.64 -3.49
CA THR A 95 4.91 9.21 -3.53
C THR A 95 4.97 10.30 -4.60
N TYR A 96 6.16 10.87 -4.81
CA TYR A 96 6.35 11.88 -5.84
C TYR A 96 6.00 11.32 -7.24
N ASN A 97 6.34 10.07 -7.51
CA ASN A 97 6.22 9.50 -8.85
C ASN A 97 4.94 8.68 -9.07
N THR A 98 4.37 8.09 -8.03
CA THR A 98 3.29 7.12 -8.22
C THR A 98 2.50 6.88 -6.95
N ASP A 99 1.50 6.03 -7.06
CA ASP A 99 0.64 5.63 -5.96
C ASP A 99 0.89 4.17 -5.57
N TYR A 100 0.55 3.87 -4.34
CA TYR A 100 0.57 2.52 -3.78
C TYR A 100 -0.75 2.24 -3.10
N ILE A 101 -1.19 1.00 -3.15
CA ILE A 101 -2.41 0.58 -2.47
C ILE A 101 -2.13 -0.74 -1.76
N LEU A 102 -2.56 -0.82 -0.50
CA LEU A 102 -2.49 -2.06 0.25
C LEU A 102 -3.87 -2.68 0.34
N VAL A 103 -3.92 -3.99 0.15
CA VAL A 103 -5.15 -4.78 0.30
C VAL A 103 -4.88 -5.93 1.27
N PRO A 104 -5.86 -6.31 2.11
CA PRO A 104 -5.67 -7.44 3.02
C PRO A 104 -5.32 -8.71 2.26
N GLN A 105 -4.38 -9.46 2.78
CA GLN A 105 -4.01 -10.74 2.18
C GLN A 105 -5.22 -11.67 2.04
N ALA A 106 -6.09 -11.70 3.03
CA ALA A 106 -7.29 -12.53 3.01
C ALA A 106 -8.28 -12.15 1.91
N ARG A 107 -8.16 -10.95 1.36
CA ARG A 107 -9.03 -10.44 0.30
C ARG A 107 -8.30 -10.24 -1.02
N TYR A 108 -7.07 -10.78 -1.13
CA TYR A 108 -6.26 -10.54 -2.33
C TYR A 108 -6.89 -11.13 -3.59
N VAL A 109 -7.47 -12.34 -3.51
CA VAL A 109 -8.13 -12.96 -4.67
C VAL A 109 -9.28 -12.09 -5.15
N ASP A 110 -10.10 -11.57 -4.23
CA ASP A 110 -11.20 -10.68 -4.59
C ASP A 110 -10.69 -9.36 -5.19
N ALA A 111 -9.62 -8.82 -4.62
CA ALA A 111 -8.99 -7.61 -5.15
C ALA A 111 -8.44 -7.83 -6.57
N HIS A 112 -7.73 -8.92 -6.77
CA HIS A 112 -7.18 -9.29 -8.07
C HIS A 112 -8.29 -9.42 -9.12
N THR A 113 -9.36 -10.11 -8.78
CA THR A 113 -10.51 -10.30 -9.66
C THR A 113 -11.15 -8.96 -10.04
N ALA A 114 -11.38 -8.10 -9.04
CA ALA A 114 -12.02 -6.79 -9.28
C ALA A 114 -11.17 -5.90 -10.19
N ILE A 115 -9.86 -5.87 -9.96
CA ILE A 115 -8.93 -5.05 -10.74
C ILE A 115 -8.84 -5.56 -12.18
N THR A 116 -8.72 -6.85 -12.37
CA THR A 116 -8.57 -7.43 -13.71
C THR A 116 -9.87 -7.36 -14.51
N LEU A 117 -11.02 -7.55 -13.87
CA LEU A 117 -12.32 -7.37 -14.54
C LEU A 117 -12.54 -5.93 -14.97
N ALA A 118 -11.98 -4.97 -14.27
CA ALA A 118 -12.05 -3.56 -14.66
C ALA A 118 -11.11 -3.19 -15.81
N GLY A 119 -10.34 -4.14 -16.33
CA GLY A 119 -9.46 -3.95 -17.47
C GLY A 119 -8.02 -3.59 -17.13
N HIS A 120 -7.64 -3.67 -15.85
CA HIS A 120 -6.28 -3.39 -15.43
C HIS A 120 -5.47 -4.68 -15.27
N ARG A 121 -4.18 -4.53 -15.11
CA ARG A 121 -3.25 -5.66 -15.07
C ARG A 121 -2.45 -5.66 -13.77
N ILE A 122 -2.28 -6.83 -13.18
CA ILE A 122 -1.40 -7.01 -12.03
C ILE A 122 -0.23 -7.89 -12.45
N VAL A 123 0.98 -7.40 -12.17
CA VAL A 123 2.21 -8.15 -12.36
C VAL A 123 2.68 -8.61 -10.99
N GLU A 124 2.95 -9.90 -10.86
CA GLU A 124 3.48 -10.49 -9.64
C GLU A 124 4.89 -10.98 -9.93
N ASP A 125 5.83 -10.60 -9.05
CA ASP A 125 7.18 -11.13 -9.18
C ASP A 125 7.16 -12.61 -8.84
N ALA A 126 7.58 -13.41 -9.79
CA ALA A 126 7.88 -14.81 -9.53
C ALA A 126 9.17 -14.86 -8.70
N VAL A 127 9.08 -15.29 -7.50
CA VAL A 127 10.25 -15.45 -6.64
C VAL A 127 10.78 -16.87 -6.76
#